data_69a28cc661b5abe398de20267ac1a3ca
#
_entry.id   69a28cc661b5abe398de20267ac1a3ca
#
_cell.length_a   1.000
_cell.length_b   1.000
_cell.length_c   1.000
_cell.angle_alpha   90.00
_cell.angle_beta   90.00
_cell.angle_gamma   90.00
#
_symmetry.space_group_name_H-M   'P 1'
#
loop_
_entity.id
_entity.type
_entity.pdbx_description
1 polymer ?
#
loop_
_entity_poly.entity_id
_entity_poly.type
_entity_poly.pdbx_seq_one_letter_code
_entity_poly.pdbx_strand_id
1 'polypeptide(L)'
;MDKIKNKLRSVRNRLSKYSLEYNECSDEDLLYDSEGYEDLSEVMTGQRDRLEDIYCKLDSMIEDAYEDEQASLQEIKTSVHEALSSIETVATKASSPWELDLPEYDTDVTEAIDWIDDALSKLEEL
;
A
#
# COMPACT_ATOMS: atom_id res chain seq x y z
N MET A 1 0.25 -13.68 -12.82
CA MET A 1 -0.20 -13.42 -11.43
C MET A 1 0.91 -13.30 -10.42
N ASP A 2 1.94 -14.11 -10.53
CA ASP A 2 3.04 -14.09 -9.54
C ASP A 2 3.75 -12.74 -9.45
N LYS A 3 3.89 -12.03 -10.56
CA LYS A 3 4.50 -10.68 -10.56
C LYS A 3 3.69 -9.69 -9.74
N ILE A 4 2.36 -9.73 -9.86
CA ILE A 4 1.46 -8.85 -9.09
C ILE A 4 1.51 -9.21 -7.61
N LYS A 5 1.46 -10.51 -7.28
CA LYS A 5 1.58 -10.98 -5.89
C LYS A 5 2.89 -10.51 -5.27
N ASN A 6 4.02 -10.68 -5.98
CA ASN A 6 5.33 -10.29 -5.49
C ASN A 6 5.43 -8.77 -5.28
N LYS A 7 4.87 -7.98 -6.19
CA LYS A 7 4.84 -6.52 -6.05
C LYS A 7 4.00 -6.09 -4.86
N LEU A 8 2.83 -6.71 -4.67
CA LEU A 8 1.97 -6.41 -3.52
C LEU A 8 2.65 -6.77 -2.20
N ARG A 9 3.32 -7.94 -2.13
CA ARG A 9 4.07 -8.34 -0.94
C ARG A 9 5.20 -7.36 -0.64
N SER A 10 5.90 -6.89 -1.67
CA SER A 10 6.98 -5.91 -1.51
C SER A 10 6.44 -4.59 -0.94
N VAL A 11 5.33 -4.09 -1.46
CA VAL A 11 4.68 -2.88 -0.95
C VAL A 11 4.22 -3.09 0.50
N ARG A 12 3.56 -4.21 0.78
CA ARG A 12 3.08 -4.55 2.12
C ARG A 12 4.22 -4.58 3.13
N ASN A 13 5.32 -5.23 2.79
CA ASN A 13 6.47 -5.35 3.67
C ASN A 13 7.14 -3.98 3.91
N ARG A 14 7.21 -3.15 2.89
CA ARG A 14 7.75 -1.80 3.02
C ARG A 14 6.87 -0.94 3.93
N LEU A 15 5.56 -1.01 3.77
CA LEU A 15 4.62 -0.28 4.62
C LEU A 15 4.68 -0.76 6.08
N SER A 16 4.84 -2.07 6.30
CA SER A 16 4.97 -2.62 7.64
C SER A 16 6.16 -2.03 8.38
N LYS A 17 7.27 -1.79 7.67
CA LYS A 17 8.47 -1.17 8.26
C LYS A 17 8.17 0.23 8.79
N TYR A 18 7.24 0.94 8.18
CA TYR A 18 6.87 2.30 8.55
C TYR A 18 5.58 2.40 9.36
N SER A 19 5.00 1.27 9.75
CA SER A 19 3.86 1.22 10.66
C SER A 19 4.30 1.17 12.10
N LEU A 20 3.72 2.01 12.93
CA LEU A 20 3.99 2.01 14.38
C LEU A 20 3.51 0.71 15.03
N GLU A 21 2.38 0.19 14.56
CA GLU A 21 1.77 -1.03 15.09
C GLU A 21 2.56 -2.29 14.70
N TYR A 22 2.91 -2.43 13.43
CA TYR A 22 3.53 -3.65 12.91
C TYR A 22 5.03 -3.74 13.14
N ASN A 23 5.71 -2.61 13.15
CA ASN A 23 7.18 -2.59 13.24
C ASN A 23 7.72 -2.07 14.57
N GLU A 24 6.84 -1.65 15.46
CA GLU A 24 7.22 -1.08 16.76
C GLU A 24 8.23 0.08 16.65
N CYS A 25 8.27 0.77 15.51
CA CYS A 25 9.16 1.93 15.36
C CYS A 25 8.67 3.08 16.24
N SER A 26 9.61 3.92 16.69
CA SER A 26 9.25 5.08 17.49
C SER A 26 8.84 6.25 16.59
N ASP A 27 8.13 7.22 17.16
CA ASP A 27 7.76 8.44 16.46
C ASP A 27 9.01 9.16 15.93
N GLU A 28 10.10 9.12 16.68
CA GLU A 28 11.36 9.73 16.28
C GLU A 28 11.96 9.06 15.06
N ASP A 29 11.85 7.73 14.96
CA ASP A 29 12.35 6.96 13.81
C ASP A 29 11.68 7.40 12.51
N LEU A 30 10.39 7.73 12.57
CA LEU A 30 9.63 8.16 11.39
C LEU A 30 9.88 9.62 11.03
N LEU A 31 10.01 10.49 12.02
CA LEU A 31 10.03 11.94 11.81
C LEU A 31 11.43 12.53 11.62
N TYR A 32 12.47 11.89 12.14
CA TYR A 32 13.82 12.45 12.22
C TYR A 32 14.90 11.62 11.52
N ASP A 33 14.54 10.89 10.46
CA ASP A 33 15.52 10.19 9.62
C ASP A 33 16.47 9.29 10.43
N SER A 34 15.93 8.47 11.31
CA SER A 34 16.72 7.50 12.06
C SER A 34 17.44 6.53 11.12
N GLU A 35 18.56 5.98 11.58
CA GLU A 35 19.37 5.03 10.83
C GLU A 35 18.50 3.87 10.28
N GLY A 36 18.52 3.67 8.97
CA GLY A 36 17.74 2.63 8.30
C GLY A 36 16.36 3.07 7.82
N TYR A 37 15.95 4.30 8.09
CA TYR A 37 14.69 4.87 7.61
C TYR A 37 14.96 5.98 6.61
N GLU A 38 14.34 5.88 5.46
CA GLU A 38 14.41 6.91 4.42
C GLU A 38 13.38 8.01 4.68
N ASP A 39 13.46 9.08 3.90
CA ASP A 39 12.45 10.15 3.94
C ASP A 39 11.05 9.57 3.75
N LEU A 40 10.17 9.82 4.72
CA LEU A 40 8.82 9.26 4.74
C LEU A 40 8.01 9.65 3.50
N SER A 41 8.13 10.89 3.04
CA SER A 41 7.45 11.37 1.85
C SER A 41 7.87 10.61 0.60
N GLU A 42 9.17 10.37 0.42
CA GLU A 42 9.70 9.61 -0.71
C GLU A 42 9.23 8.16 -0.67
N VAL A 43 9.28 7.54 0.50
CA VAL A 43 8.85 6.14 0.67
C VAL A 43 7.37 5.99 0.34
N MET A 44 6.52 6.83 0.90
CA MET A 44 5.07 6.74 0.68
C MET A 44 4.69 7.07 -0.75
N THR A 45 5.32 8.05 -1.37
CA THR A 45 5.13 8.37 -2.80
C THR A 45 5.54 7.18 -3.67
N GLY A 46 6.66 6.54 -3.36
CA GLY A 46 7.11 5.35 -4.08
C GLY A 46 6.14 4.18 -3.97
N GLN A 47 5.57 3.95 -2.79
CA GLN A 47 4.58 2.89 -2.61
C GLN A 47 3.26 3.23 -3.32
N ARG A 48 2.84 4.49 -3.30
CA ARG A 48 1.68 4.96 -4.06
C ARG A 48 1.85 4.66 -5.55
N ASP A 49 3.01 4.99 -6.11
CA ASP A 49 3.29 4.79 -7.53
C ASP A 49 3.28 3.30 -7.89
N ARG A 50 3.80 2.44 -7.02
CA ARG A 50 3.76 0.98 -7.22
C ARG A 50 2.34 0.43 -7.19
N LEU A 51 1.52 0.90 -6.25
CA LEU A 51 0.11 0.50 -6.17
C LEU A 51 -0.67 0.97 -7.39
N GLU A 52 -0.40 2.17 -7.88
CA GLU A 52 -1.01 2.69 -9.10
C GLU A 52 -0.65 1.83 -10.32
N ASP A 53 0.61 1.42 -10.44
CA ASP A 53 1.06 0.52 -11.50
C ASP A 53 0.34 -0.83 -11.44
N ILE A 54 0.20 -1.39 -10.25
CA ILE A 54 -0.54 -2.64 -10.03
C ILE A 54 -2.01 -2.48 -10.41
N TYR A 55 -2.63 -1.37 -10.02
CA TYR A 55 -4.01 -1.04 -10.37
C TYR A 55 -4.21 -1.00 -11.89
N CYS A 56 -3.31 -0.33 -12.60
CA CYS A 56 -3.37 -0.25 -14.06
C CYS A 56 -3.20 -1.62 -14.73
N LYS A 57 -2.32 -2.47 -14.19
CA LYS A 57 -2.13 -3.83 -14.71
C LYS A 57 -3.36 -4.69 -14.48
N LEU A 58 -4.02 -4.57 -13.34
CA LEU A 58 -5.27 -5.28 -13.06
C LEU A 58 -6.37 -4.82 -14.01
N ASP A 59 -6.46 -3.54 -14.30
CA ASP A 59 -7.43 -2.99 -15.24
C ASP A 59 -7.25 -3.60 -16.64
N SER A 60 -6.01 -3.69 -17.13
CA SER A 60 -5.69 -4.34 -18.40
C SER A 60 -6.05 -5.82 -18.39
N MET A 61 -5.80 -6.52 -17.29
CA MET A 61 -6.13 -7.94 -17.15
C MET A 61 -7.65 -8.17 -17.21
N ILE A 62 -8.43 -7.28 -16.61
CA ILE A 62 -9.88 -7.36 -16.62
C ILE A 62 -10.41 -7.27 -18.07
N GLU A 63 -9.85 -6.38 -18.88
CA GLU A 63 -10.23 -6.24 -20.29
C GLU A 63 -10.02 -7.52 -21.09
N ASP A 64 -8.99 -8.29 -20.75
CA ASP A 64 -8.63 -9.52 -21.47
C ASP A 64 -9.20 -10.80 -20.83
N ALA A 65 -9.83 -10.69 -19.67
CA ALA A 65 -10.32 -11.85 -18.91
C ALA A 65 -11.70 -12.32 -19.37
N TYR A 66 -12.00 -13.58 -19.09
CA TYR A 66 -13.34 -14.14 -19.28
C TYR A 66 -14.28 -13.59 -18.20
N GLU A 67 -15.59 -13.56 -18.48
CA GLU A 67 -16.61 -13.01 -17.59
C GLU A 67 -16.53 -13.53 -16.15
N ASP A 68 -16.31 -14.81 -15.96
CA ASP A 68 -16.24 -15.44 -14.65
C ASP A 68 -15.01 -15.02 -13.85
N GLU A 69 -13.92 -14.64 -14.52
CA GLU A 69 -12.71 -14.13 -13.89
C GLU A 69 -12.77 -12.61 -13.64
N GLN A 70 -13.52 -11.88 -14.48
CA GLN A 70 -13.63 -10.42 -14.36
C GLN A 70 -14.14 -9.96 -13.00
N ALA A 71 -15.12 -10.65 -12.45
CA ALA A 71 -15.69 -10.29 -11.15
C ALA A 71 -14.64 -10.39 -10.03
N SER A 72 -13.86 -11.48 -10.03
CA SER A 72 -12.79 -11.68 -9.05
C SER A 72 -11.69 -10.65 -9.19
N LEU A 73 -11.26 -10.38 -10.42
CA LEU A 73 -10.23 -9.37 -10.70
C LEU A 73 -10.72 -7.96 -10.32
N GLN A 74 -12.00 -7.67 -10.52
CA GLN A 74 -12.58 -6.38 -10.14
C GLN A 74 -12.56 -6.19 -8.61
N GLU A 75 -12.82 -7.23 -7.84
CA GLU A 75 -12.72 -7.19 -6.38
C GLU A 75 -11.30 -6.92 -5.91
N ILE A 76 -10.32 -7.57 -6.54
CA ILE A 76 -8.89 -7.36 -6.24
C ILE A 76 -8.50 -5.92 -6.57
N LYS A 77 -8.92 -5.43 -7.73
CA LYS A 77 -8.68 -4.05 -8.16
C LYS A 77 -9.24 -3.04 -7.16
N THR A 78 -10.44 -3.30 -6.62
CA THR A 78 -11.07 -2.45 -5.61
C THR A 78 -10.24 -2.40 -4.34
N SER A 79 -9.73 -3.55 -3.87
CA SER A 79 -8.88 -3.62 -2.68
C SER A 79 -7.58 -2.82 -2.89
N VAL A 80 -6.96 -2.95 -4.06
CA VAL A 80 -5.75 -2.18 -4.41
C VAL A 80 -6.06 -0.68 -4.46
N HIS A 81 -7.21 -0.29 -5.00
CA HIS A 81 -7.63 1.11 -5.05
C HIS A 81 -7.80 1.70 -3.64
N GLU A 82 -8.39 0.95 -2.71
CA GLU A 82 -8.55 1.41 -1.33
C GLU A 82 -7.19 1.60 -0.65
N ALA A 83 -6.26 0.66 -0.85
CA ALA A 83 -4.90 0.78 -0.35
C ALA A 83 -4.20 2.02 -0.95
N LEU A 84 -4.34 2.22 -2.26
CA LEU A 84 -3.78 3.36 -2.97
C LEU A 84 -4.30 4.68 -2.39
N SER A 85 -5.61 4.79 -2.15
CA SER A 85 -6.22 5.99 -1.59
C SER A 85 -5.68 6.31 -0.20
N SER A 86 -5.52 5.30 0.65
CA SER A 86 -4.97 5.49 2.00
C SER A 86 -3.53 5.98 1.94
N ILE A 87 -2.69 5.38 1.08
CA ILE A 87 -1.29 5.76 0.94
C ILE A 87 -1.13 7.13 0.27
N GLU A 88 -1.99 7.48 -0.68
CA GLU A 88 -1.98 8.81 -1.29
C GLU A 88 -2.22 9.90 -0.23
N THR A 89 -3.14 9.68 0.70
CA THR A 89 -3.39 10.57 1.82
C THR A 89 -2.14 10.73 2.68
N VAL A 90 -1.48 9.62 3.03
CA VAL A 90 -0.24 9.62 3.82
C VAL A 90 0.88 10.35 3.08
N ALA A 91 1.07 10.05 1.79
CA ALA A 91 2.12 10.67 0.98
C ALA A 91 1.96 12.20 0.92
N THR A 92 0.73 12.68 0.80
CA THR A 92 0.44 14.11 0.77
C THR A 92 0.79 14.76 2.11
N LYS A 93 0.43 14.15 3.23
CA LYS A 93 0.70 14.67 4.58
C LYS A 93 2.17 14.55 4.97
N ALA A 94 2.86 13.53 4.48
CA ALA A 94 4.26 13.26 4.82
C ALA A 94 5.24 14.32 4.30
N SER A 95 4.81 15.21 3.40
CA SER A 95 5.62 16.34 2.94
C SER A 95 5.90 17.33 4.09
N SER A 96 5.09 17.30 5.13
CA SER A 96 5.27 18.12 6.34
C SER A 96 5.21 17.20 7.57
N PRO A 97 6.28 16.43 7.85
CA PRO A 97 6.26 15.42 8.93
C PRO A 97 5.89 15.96 10.31
N TRP A 98 6.28 17.21 10.61
CA TRP A 98 5.95 17.84 11.89
C TRP A 98 4.47 18.16 12.06
N GLU A 99 3.69 18.13 10.99
CA GLU A 99 2.24 18.36 11.01
C GLU A 99 1.45 17.05 11.03
N LEU A 100 2.14 15.89 10.97
CA LEU A 100 1.48 14.59 10.97
C LEU A 100 0.79 14.32 12.31
N ASP A 101 -0.47 13.94 12.22
CA ASP A 101 -1.19 13.31 13.32
C ASP A 101 -0.79 11.83 13.30
N LEU A 102 0.08 11.41 14.20
CA LEU A 102 0.62 10.05 14.20
C LEU A 102 -0.43 8.94 14.36
N PRO A 103 -1.45 9.07 15.21
CA PRO A 103 -2.52 8.08 15.25
C PRO A 103 -3.28 7.97 13.93
N GLU A 104 -3.57 9.08 13.26
CA GLU A 104 -4.22 9.08 11.95
C GLU A 104 -3.33 8.48 10.87
N TYR A 105 -2.06 8.86 10.87
CA TYR A 105 -1.05 8.28 9.98
C TYR A 105 -0.98 6.77 10.11
N ASP A 106 -0.86 6.26 11.34
CA ASP A 106 -0.74 4.83 11.57
C ASP A 106 -2.02 4.09 11.16
N THR A 107 -3.18 4.68 11.40
CA THR A 107 -4.47 4.13 10.94
C THR A 107 -4.49 3.99 9.42
N ASP A 108 -4.08 5.02 8.69
CA ASP A 108 -4.05 5.00 7.22
C ASP A 108 -3.08 3.94 6.68
N VAL A 109 -1.89 3.83 7.27
CA VAL A 109 -0.90 2.82 6.88
C VAL A 109 -1.41 1.41 7.17
N THR A 110 -1.98 1.19 8.35
CA THR A 110 -2.54 -0.10 8.76
C THR A 110 -3.70 -0.51 7.85
N GLU A 111 -4.60 0.41 7.52
CA GLU A 111 -5.69 0.15 6.57
C GLU A 111 -5.16 -0.24 5.20
N ALA A 112 -4.13 0.44 4.71
CA ALA A 112 -3.51 0.10 3.43
C ALA A 112 -2.94 -1.32 3.45
N ILE A 113 -2.26 -1.70 4.53
CA ILE A 113 -1.72 -3.06 4.70
C ILE A 113 -2.85 -4.08 4.68
N ASP A 114 -3.94 -3.82 5.40
CA ASP A 114 -5.09 -4.73 5.46
C ASP A 114 -5.73 -4.91 4.08
N TRP A 115 -5.88 -3.84 3.31
CA TRP A 115 -6.40 -3.92 1.94
C TRP A 115 -5.46 -4.70 1.01
N ILE A 116 -4.15 -4.54 1.17
CA ILE A 116 -3.16 -5.29 0.39
C ILE A 116 -3.24 -6.78 0.75
N ASP A 117 -3.34 -7.11 2.03
CA ASP A 117 -3.50 -8.50 2.48
C ASP A 117 -4.79 -9.11 1.94
N ASP A 118 -5.88 -8.35 1.89
CA ASP A 118 -7.14 -8.77 1.28
C ASP A 118 -6.96 -9.07 -0.21
N ALA A 119 -6.29 -8.19 -0.94
CA ALA A 119 -6.00 -8.39 -2.36
C ALA A 119 -5.15 -9.65 -2.58
N LEU A 120 -4.13 -9.86 -1.76
CA LEU A 120 -3.27 -11.05 -1.83
C LEU A 120 -4.07 -12.34 -1.59
N SER A 121 -4.95 -12.35 -0.59
CA SER A 121 -5.81 -13.50 -0.31
C SER A 121 -6.71 -13.83 -1.49
N LYS A 122 -7.30 -12.83 -2.13
CA LYS A 122 -8.15 -13.01 -3.30
C LYS A 122 -7.37 -13.52 -4.51
N LEU A 123 -6.13 -13.04 -4.69
CA LEU A 123 -5.26 -13.52 -5.76
C LEU A 123 -4.89 -15.00 -5.57
N GLU A 124 -4.70 -15.45 -4.35
CA GLU A 124 -4.41 -16.86 -4.05
C GLU A 124 -5.59 -17.78 -4.34
N GLU A 125 -6.80 -17.27 -4.30
CA GLU A 125 -8.03 -18.02 -4.63
C GLU A 125 -8.26 -18.17 -6.14
N LEU A 126 -7.57 -17.41 -6.96
CA LEU A 126 -7.62 -17.55 -8.40
C LEU A 126 -6.77 -18.77 -8.81
#